data_e5c977ae0a40f4e9c6c602798143dfe1
#
_entry.id   e5c977ae0a40f4e9c6c602798143dfe1
#
_cell.length_a   1.000
_cell.length_b   1.000
_cell.length_c   1.000
_cell.angle_alpha   90.00
_cell.angle_beta   90.00
_cell.angle_gamma   90.00
#
_symmetry.space_group_name_H-M   'P 1'
#
loop_
_entity.id
_entity.type
_entity.pdbx_description
1 polymer ?
#
loop_
_entity_poly.entity_id
_entity_poly.type
_entity_poly.pdbx_seq_one_letter_code
_entity_poly.pdbx_strand_id
1 'polypeptide(L)'
;MKKLIIIGVFIVSVCLSFFAGNYFSNKENMKLREQRCHIMMDFAIDKLDEIKTQYDTDMMEALISNVYAAYEYSDNSELSSALYDLWNALVFDGKNIVGKENDLISALTDKNAQRIKDIAHSMRTAK
;
A
#
# COMPACT_ATOMS: atom_id res chain seq x y z
N MET A 1 -43.78 -14.11 32.03
CA MET A 1 -43.49 -12.79 31.38
C MET A 1 -42.13 -12.24 31.76
N LYS A 2 -41.70 -12.29 33.02
CA LYS A 2 -40.37 -11.78 33.42
C LYS A 2 -39.21 -12.49 32.71
N LYS A 3 -39.30 -13.79 32.45
CA LYS A 3 -38.23 -14.55 31.72
C LYS A 3 -38.09 -14.12 30.27
N LEU A 4 -39.17 -13.77 29.57
CA LEU A 4 -39.14 -13.32 28.19
C LEU A 4 -38.49 -11.93 28.05
N ILE A 5 -38.74 -11.04 29.01
CA ILE A 5 -38.15 -9.71 29.06
C ILE A 5 -36.64 -9.81 29.28
N ILE A 6 -36.18 -10.67 30.18
CA ILE A 6 -34.75 -10.89 30.45
C ILE A 6 -34.03 -11.46 29.23
N ILE A 7 -34.63 -12.42 28.53
CA ILE A 7 -34.08 -13.00 27.31
C ILE A 7 -33.98 -11.94 26.21
N GLY A 8 -35.01 -11.10 26.04
CA GLY A 8 -35.01 -10.01 25.07
C GLY A 8 -33.90 -8.99 25.33
N VAL A 9 -33.73 -8.57 26.59
CA VAL A 9 -32.67 -7.64 26.98
C VAL A 9 -31.28 -8.24 26.73
N PHE A 10 -31.11 -9.53 27.04
CA PHE A 10 -29.84 -10.23 26.82
C PHE A 10 -29.48 -10.27 25.32
N ILE A 11 -30.42 -10.61 24.45
CA ILE A 11 -30.21 -10.66 22.99
C ILE A 11 -29.81 -9.28 22.45
N VAL A 12 -30.51 -8.22 22.86
CA VAL A 12 -30.21 -6.85 22.46
C VAL A 12 -28.80 -6.45 22.88
N SER A 13 -28.39 -6.79 24.11
CA SER A 13 -27.06 -6.50 24.64
C SER A 13 -25.97 -7.19 23.83
N VAL A 14 -26.16 -8.46 23.46
CA VAL A 14 -25.21 -9.22 22.65
C VAL A 14 -25.08 -8.62 21.24
N CYS A 15 -26.19 -8.24 20.62
CA CYS A 15 -26.20 -7.60 19.30
C CYS A 15 -25.46 -6.26 19.33
N LEU A 16 -25.70 -5.42 20.31
CA LEU A 16 -25.02 -4.13 20.45
C LEU A 16 -23.51 -4.30 20.65
N SER A 17 -23.11 -5.27 21.48
CA SER A 17 -21.68 -5.57 21.70
C SER A 17 -21.00 -6.05 20.42
N PHE A 18 -21.68 -6.89 19.63
CA PHE A 18 -21.18 -7.39 18.36
C PHE A 18 -20.98 -6.25 17.35
N PHE A 19 -21.98 -5.38 17.19
CA PHE A 19 -21.87 -4.23 16.28
C PHE A 19 -20.78 -3.25 16.70
N ALA A 20 -20.66 -2.95 17.97
CA ALA A 20 -19.61 -2.07 18.50
C ALA A 20 -18.23 -2.68 18.27
N GLY A 21 -18.05 -3.97 18.52
CA GLY A 21 -16.79 -4.69 18.28
C GLY A 21 -16.38 -4.67 16.84
N ASN A 22 -17.30 -4.93 15.91
CA ASN A 22 -17.03 -4.86 14.47
C ASN A 22 -16.65 -3.46 14.01
N TYR A 23 -17.33 -2.44 14.51
CA TYR A 23 -17.02 -1.04 14.16
C TYR A 23 -15.60 -0.67 14.58
N PHE A 24 -15.21 -0.95 15.82
CA PHE A 24 -13.87 -0.66 16.32
C PHE A 24 -12.79 -1.47 15.60
N SER A 25 -13.06 -2.76 15.35
CA SER A 25 -12.14 -3.64 14.65
C SER A 25 -11.86 -3.14 13.23
N ASN A 26 -12.88 -2.71 12.48
CA ASN A 26 -12.72 -2.16 11.13
C ASN A 26 -11.89 -0.88 11.14
N LYS A 27 -12.11 0.01 12.10
CA LYS A 27 -11.36 1.26 12.22
C LYS A 27 -9.89 1.01 12.53
N GLU A 28 -9.57 0.08 13.42
CA GLU A 28 -8.20 -0.34 13.72
C GLU A 28 -7.54 -1.00 12.51
N ASN A 29 -8.26 -1.84 11.78
CA ASN A 29 -7.76 -2.50 10.58
C ASN A 29 -7.40 -1.48 9.48
N MET A 30 -8.19 -0.44 9.30
CA MET A 30 -7.90 0.63 8.34
C MET A 30 -6.62 1.39 8.71
N LYS A 31 -6.44 1.73 9.99
CA LYS A 31 -5.20 2.36 10.48
C LYS A 31 -3.99 1.47 10.27
N LEU A 32 -4.11 0.18 10.58
CA LEU A 32 -3.03 -0.78 10.42
C LEU A 32 -2.65 -0.96 8.96
N ARG A 33 -3.63 -0.99 8.06
CA ARG A 33 -3.38 -1.09 6.61
C ARG A 33 -2.65 0.14 6.10
N GLU A 34 -3.08 1.33 6.50
CA GLU A 34 -2.41 2.57 6.12
C GLU A 34 -0.96 2.58 6.62
N GLN A 35 -0.72 2.20 7.86
CA GLN A 35 0.63 2.10 8.42
C GLN A 35 1.49 1.11 7.66
N ARG A 36 0.93 -0.06 7.33
CA ARG A 36 1.65 -1.08 6.56
C ARG A 36 1.97 -0.61 5.14
N CYS A 37 1.04 0.11 4.52
CA CYS A 37 1.29 0.72 3.21
C CYS A 37 2.49 1.67 3.30
N HIS A 38 2.52 2.55 4.29
CA HIS A 38 3.63 3.49 4.49
C HIS A 38 4.95 2.77 4.77
N ILE A 39 4.94 1.73 5.58
CA ILE A 39 6.14 0.93 5.88
C ILE A 39 6.66 0.26 4.61
N MET A 40 5.78 -0.30 3.78
CA MET A 40 6.19 -0.93 2.52
C MET A 40 6.72 0.10 1.53
N MET A 41 6.16 1.30 1.50
CA MET A 41 6.70 2.40 0.69
C MET A 41 8.09 2.81 1.18
N ASP A 42 8.31 2.87 2.48
CA ASP A 42 9.62 3.18 3.07
C ASP A 42 10.65 2.11 2.71
N PHE A 43 10.28 0.83 2.75
CA PHE A 43 11.15 -0.27 2.30
C PHE A 43 11.46 -0.15 0.82
N ALA A 44 10.49 0.24 0.00
CA ALA A 44 10.71 0.47 -1.44
C ALA A 44 11.70 1.61 -1.66
N ILE A 45 11.60 2.69 -0.89
CA ILE A 45 12.54 3.81 -0.94
C ILE A 45 13.96 3.35 -0.59
N ASP A 46 14.10 2.55 0.47
CA ASP A 46 15.40 2.00 0.87
C ASP A 46 16.01 1.14 -0.24
N LYS A 47 15.21 0.30 -0.89
CA LYS A 47 15.68 -0.54 -2.00
C LYS A 47 16.07 0.29 -3.22
N LEU A 48 15.33 1.35 -3.52
CA LEU A 48 15.68 2.29 -4.60
C LEU A 48 17.04 2.95 -4.33
N ASP A 49 17.28 3.33 -3.09
CA ASP A 49 18.55 3.94 -2.70
C ASP A 49 19.72 2.96 -2.87
N GLU A 50 19.52 1.68 -2.54
CA GLU A 50 20.52 0.63 -2.76
C GLU A 50 20.75 0.37 -4.25
N ILE A 51 19.69 0.29 -5.06
CA ILE A 51 19.77 0.06 -6.53
C ILE A 51 20.49 1.20 -7.21
N LYS A 52 20.33 2.41 -6.72
CA LYS A 52 21.01 3.61 -7.23
C LYS A 52 22.53 3.49 -7.14
N THR A 53 23.03 2.84 -6.09
CA THR A 53 24.47 2.62 -5.91
C THR A 53 24.97 1.42 -6.72
N GLN A 54 24.19 0.34 -6.73
CA GLN A 54 24.54 -0.87 -7.46
C GLN A 54 23.27 -1.61 -7.88
N TYR A 55 23.04 -1.71 -9.19
CA TYR A 55 21.90 -2.46 -9.73
C TYR A 55 22.11 -3.95 -9.49
N ASP A 56 21.11 -4.58 -8.86
CA ASP A 56 21.10 -6.00 -8.55
C ASP A 56 19.68 -6.54 -8.80
N THR A 57 19.58 -7.68 -9.47
CA THR A 57 18.30 -8.33 -9.77
C THR A 57 17.53 -8.69 -8.50
N ASP A 58 18.23 -9.17 -7.46
CA ASP A 58 17.60 -9.52 -6.19
C ASP A 58 17.01 -8.29 -5.49
N MET A 59 17.70 -7.16 -5.55
CA MET A 59 17.19 -5.89 -5.02
C MET A 59 15.98 -5.40 -5.81
N MET A 60 15.99 -5.60 -7.13
CA MET A 60 14.85 -5.26 -7.99
C MET A 60 13.63 -6.11 -7.63
N GLU A 61 13.80 -7.41 -7.41
CA GLU A 61 12.73 -8.29 -6.96
C GLU A 61 12.16 -7.85 -5.61
N ALA A 62 13.03 -7.46 -4.67
CA ALA A 62 12.61 -6.93 -3.38
C ALA A 62 11.83 -5.63 -3.54
N LEU A 63 12.27 -4.72 -4.42
CA LEU A 63 11.57 -3.49 -4.72
C LEU A 63 10.17 -3.77 -5.28
N ILE A 64 10.08 -4.66 -6.25
CA ILE A 64 8.81 -5.06 -6.86
C ILE A 64 7.85 -5.61 -5.80
N SER A 65 8.34 -6.47 -4.92
CA SER A 65 7.55 -7.05 -3.82
C SER A 65 7.06 -5.97 -2.84
N ASN A 66 7.91 -5.01 -2.50
CA ASN A 66 7.57 -3.92 -1.59
C ASN A 66 6.49 -3.00 -2.19
N VAL A 67 6.60 -2.68 -3.48
CA VAL A 67 5.62 -1.86 -4.19
C VAL A 67 4.27 -2.59 -4.25
N TYR A 68 4.29 -3.88 -4.56
CA TYR A 68 3.06 -4.69 -4.59
C TYR A 68 2.41 -4.76 -3.21
N ALA A 69 3.19 -4.97 -2.16
CA ALA A 69 2.68 -4.99 -0.79
C ALA A 69 2.06 -3.63 -0.40
N ALA A 70 2.70 -2.53 -0.78
CA ALA A 70 2.16 -1.19 -0.54
C ALA A 70 0.82 -1.01 -1.28
N TYR A 71 0.73 -1.48 -2.52
CA TYR A 71 -0.52 -1.48 -3.30
C TYR A 71 -1.62 -2.25 -2.56
N GLU A 72 -1.31 -3.46 -2.08
CA GLU A 72 -2.28 -4.31 -1.39
C GLU A 72 -2.82 -3.67 -0.10
N TYR A 73 -1.99 -2.93 0.61
CA TYR A 73 -2.37 -2.28 1.87
C TYR A 73 -2.96 -0.88 1.69
N SER A 74 -2.86 -0.29 0.51
CA SER A 74 -3.33 1.08 0.29
C SER A 74 -4.86 1.16 0.29
N ASP A 75 -5.40 2.08 1.07
CA ASP A 75 -6.83 2.40 1.09
C ASP A 75 -7.19 3.61 0.21
N ASN A 76 -6.18 4.34 -0.26
CA ASN A 76 -6.37 5.50 -1.14
C ASN A 76 -6.40 5.03 -2.60
N SER A 77 -7.51 5.24 -3.30
CA SER A 77 -7.70 4.74 -4.66
C SER A 77 -6.72 5.35 -5.67
N GLU A 78 -6.36 6.61 -5.52
CA GLU A 78 -5.39 7.27 -6.42
C GLU A 78 -3.99 6.70 -6.19
N LEU A 79 -3.58 6.56 -4.94
CA LEU A 79 -2.28 5.98 -4.58
C LEU A 79 -2.22 4.51 -4.99
N SER A 80 -3.29 3.74 -4.76
CA SER A 80 -3.36 2.33 -5.18
C SER A 80 -3.17 2.19 -6.69
N SER A 81 -3.85 3.02 -7.47
CA SER A 81 -3.73 3.02 -8.93
C SER A 81 -2.31 3.36 -9.37
N ALA A 82 -1.69 4.35 -8.72
CA ALA A 82 -0.31 4.75 -9.02
C ALA A 82 0.68 3.64 -8.67
N LEU A 83 0.51 2.99 -7.52
CA LEU A 83 1.38 1.88 -7.10
C LEU A 83 1.22 0.68 -8.02
N TYR A 84 0.01 0.40 -8.49
CA TYR A 84 -0.24 -0.66 -9.47
C TYR A 84 0.47 -0.37 -10.80
N ASP A 85 0.37 0.85 -11.31
CA ASP A 85 1.07 1.26 -12.53
C ASP A 85 2.58 1.15 -12.36
N LEU A 86 3.10 1.56 -11.21
CA LEU A 86 4.52 1.44 -10.90
C LEU A 86 4.95 -0.02 -10.83
N TRP A 87 4.16 -0.88 -10.18
CA TRP A 87 4.44 -2.31 -10.11
C TRP A 87 4.54 -2.93 -11.51
N ASN A 88 3.58 -2.63 -12.39
CA ASN A 88 3.61 -3.09 -13.78
C ASN A 88 4.87 -2.63 -14.50
N ALA A 89 5.23 -1.36 -14.35
CA ALA A 89 6.43 -0.81 -14.99
C ALA A 89 7.71 -1.50 -14.49
N LEU A 90 7.79 -1.77 -13.20
CA LEU A 90 8.95 -2.46 -12.61
C LEU A 90 9.05 -3.91 -13.06
N VAL A 91 7.92 -4.61 -13.19
CA VAL A 91 7.90 -6.01 -13.62
C VAL A 91 8.32 -6.15 -15.09
N PHE A 92 7.77 -5.31 -15.96
CA PHE A 92 7.98 -5.44 -17.40
C PHE A 92 9.13 -4.58 -17.95
N ASP A 93 9.41 -3.44 -17.32
CA ASP A 93 10.36 -2.46 -17.80
C ASP A 93 11.30 -1.99 -16.67
N GLY A 94 11.63 -2.87 -15.73
CA GLY A 94 12.40 -2.54 -14.52
C GLY A 94 13.76 -1.94 -14.80
N LYS A 95 14.42 -2.29 -15.90
CA LYS A 95 15.71 -1.73 -16.28
C LYS A 95 15.64 -0.22 -16.56
N ASN A 96 14.47 0.27 -16.93
CA ASN A 96 14.27 1.68 -17.23
C ASN A 96 14.20 2.57 -15.98
N ILE A 97 14.30 1.96 -14.78
CA ILE A 97 14.41 2.72 -13.53
C ILE A 97 15.76 3.45 -13.42
N VAL A 98 16.79 2.99 -14.14
CA VAL A 98 18.12 3.58 -14.10
C VAL A 98 18.04 5.06 -14.55
N GLY A 99 18.50 5.95 -13.70
CA GLY A 99 18.41 7.38 -13.88
C GLY A 99 17.15 8.04 -13.33
N LYS A 100 16.18 7.25 -12.88
CA LYS A 100 14.89 7.73 -12.34
C LYS A 100 14.72 7.48 -10.84
N GLU A 101 15.70 6.87 -10.20
CA GLU A 101 15.62 6.44 -8.79
C GLU A 101 15.34 7.61 -7.86
N ASN A 102 16.05 8.73 -8.02
CA ASN A 102 15.86 9.90 -7.17
C ASN A 102 14.46 10.51 -7.32
N ASP A 103 13.97 10.60 -8.55
CA ASP A 103 12.63 11.11 -8.82
C ASP A 103 11.56 10.23 -8.20
N LEU A 104 11.73 8.91 -8.29
CA LEU A 104 10.78 7.96 -7.71
C LEU A 104 10.84 8.00 -6.18
N ILE A 105 12.03 8.09 -5.58
CA ILE A 105 12.19 8.24 -4.13
C ILE A 105 11.43 9.48 -3.64
N SER A 106 11.60 10.61 -4.34
CA SER A 106 10.90 11.85 -4.01
C SER A 106 9.38 11.69 -4.13
N ALA A 107 8.90 11.07 -5.20
CA ALA A 107 7.47 10.86 -5.43
C ALA A 107 6.86 9.95 -4.36
N LEU A 108 7.55 8.89 -3.96
CA LEU A 108 7.10 7.98 -2.91
C LEU A 108 7.13 8.65 -1.54
N THR A 109 8.16 9.44 -1.26
CA THR A 109 8.29 10.18 0.00
C THR A 109 7.13 11.18 0.15
N ASP A 110 6.80 11.88 -0.92
CA ASP A 110 5.70 12.85 -0.94
C ASP A 110 4.33 12.20 -1.09
N LYS A 111 4.28 10.88 -1.37
CA LYS A 111 3.06 10.11 -1.64
C LYS A 111 2.24 10.76 -2.76
N ASN A 112 2.92 11.28 -3.75
CA ASN A 112 2.31 11.99 -4.88
C ASN A 112 1.94 10.98 -5.97
N ALA A 113 0.67 10.57 -6.01
CA ALA A 113 0.16 9.55 -6.93
C ALA A 113 0.41 9.94 -8.39
N GLN A 114 0.19 11.20 -8.75
CA GLN A 114 0.38 11.64 -10.14
C GLN A 114 1.84 11.53 -10.59
N ARG A 115 2.79 11.93 -9.74
CA ARG A 115 4.21 11.80 -10.04
C ARG A 115 4.64 10.34 -10.18
N ILE A 116 4.12 9.48 -9.29
CA ILE A 116 4.39 8.04 -9.37
C ILE A 116 3.90 7.49 -10.71
N LYS A 117 2.69 7.83 -11.12
CA LYS A 117 2.13 7.44 -12.43
C LYS A 117 2.97 7.95 -13.59
N ASP A 118 3.38 9.20 -13.54
CA ASP A 118 4.19 9.80 -14.60
C ASP A 118 5.52 9.09 -14.75
N ILE A 119 6.18 8.73 -13.64
CA ILE A 119 7.43 7.98 -13.66
C ILE A 119 7.19 6.58 -14.23
N ALA A 120 6.15 5.89 -13.78
CA ALA A 120 5.80 4.56 -14.28
C ALA A 120 5.54 4.60 -15.80
N HIS A 121 4.80 5.59 -16.26
CA HIS A 121 4.53 5.78 -17.69
C HIS A 121 5.82 6.02 -18.48
N SER A 122 6.71 6.85 -17.96
CA SER A 122 8.00 7.14 -18.61
C SER A 122 8.87 5.89 -18.71
N MET A 123 8.84 4.99 -17.74
CA MET A 123 9.56 3.72 -17.78
C MET A 123 9.02 2.81 -18.89
N ARG A 124 7.71 2.77 -19.07
CA ARG A 124 7.06 1.90 -20.06
C ARG A 124 7.22 2.42 -21.49
N THR A 125 7.34 3.72 -21.67
CA THR A 125 7.50 4.35 -22.99
C THR A 125 8.95 4.56 -23.39
N ALA A 126 9.90 4.39 -22.47
CA ALA A 126 11.32 4.47 -22.75
C ALA A 126 11.75 3.29 -23.64
N LYS A 127 12.41 3.60 -24.75
CA LYS A 127 12.93 2.60 -25.68
C LYS A 127 14.45 2.59 -25.66
#